data_583d2596405a395f6bb321128bfb5505
#
_entry.id   583d2596405a395f6bb321128bfb5505
#
_cell.length_a   1.000
_cell.length_b   1.000
_cell.length_c   1.000
_cell.angle_alpha   90.00
_cell.angle_beta   90.00
_cell.angle_gamma   90.00
#
_symmetry.space_group_name_H-M   'P 1'
#
loop_
_entity.id
_entity.type
_entity.pdbx_description
1 polymer ?
#
loop_
_entity_poly.entity_id
_entity_poly.type
_entity_poly.pdbx_seq_one_letter_code
_entity_poly.pdbx_strand_id
1 'polypeptide(L)'
;MKAMLGSVLALGLALVVSMVAFANVTEDETDGFEPDHKVVIQVSSADPKTHALALSNAVNIQKHYGIDNIAVEIVAYGPGLSMLTKQSSVTERVSSLMIEEITFTACGNTMDTIAHNTGKQPVLIKGVGKVQTGLARIIELQEQGYSYVKP
;
A
#
# COMPACT_ATOMS: atom_id res chain seq x y z
N MET A 1 -62.81 -38.39 61.95
CA MET A 1 -62.17 -37.60 63.01
C MET A 1 -60.81 -37.10 62.53
N LYS A 2 -60.66 -35.80 62.58
CA LYS A 2 -59.41 -34.96 62.51
C LYS A 2 -58.62 -34.95 61.23
N ALA A 3 -58.78 -33.81 60.61
CA ALA A 3 -57.94 -33.23 59.58
C ALA A 3 -56.51 -32.97 60.11
N MET A 4 -55.51 -33.01 59.22
CA MET A 4 -54.29 -32.19 59.35
C MET A 4 -53.87 -31.73 58.00
N LEU A 5 -53.94 -30.41 57.87
CA LEU A 5 -53.36 -29.63 56.79
C LEU A 5 -51.83 -29.77 56.78
N GLY A 6 -51.29 -30.04 55.62
CA GLY A 6 -49.86 -29.94 55.35
C GLY A 6 -49.63 -28.87 54.24
N SER A 7 -49.15 -27.70 54.68
CA SER A 7 -48.74 -26.59 53.79
C SER A 7 -47.54 -27.05 52.98
N VAL A 8 -47.66 -26.99 51.65
CA VAL A 8 -46.52 -27.13 50.74
C VAL A 8 -46.05 -25.72 50.38
N LEU A 9 -44.88 -25.39 50.88
CA LEU A 9 -44.17 -24.16 50.61
C LEU A 9 -43.54 -24.25 49.22
N ALA A 10 -44.11 -23.58 48.24
CA ALA A 10 -43.53 -23.50 46.91
C ALA A 10 -42.38 -22.51 46.91
N LEU A 11 -41.15 -23.00 46.80
CA LEU A 11 -39.94 -22.18 46.65
C LEU A 11 -39.81 -21.82 45.19
N GLY A 12 -40.18 -20.57 44.85
CA GLY A 12 -40.00 -20.00 43.53
C GLY A 12 -38.51 -19.66 43.27
N LEU A 13 -37.87 -20.45 42.44
CA LEU A 13 -36.52 -20.16 41.94
C LEU A 13 -36.62 -19.14 40.81
N ALA A 14 -36.38 -17.87 41.12
CA ALA A 14 -36.28 -16.80 40.10
C ALA A 14 -34.96 -16.96 39.36
N LEU A 15 -35.01 -17.44 38.11
CA LEU A 15 -33.90 -17.45 37.18
C LEU A 15 -33.68 -16.01 36.69
N VAL A 16 -32.70 -15.34 37.26
CA VAL A 16 -32.20 -14.07 36.71
C VAL A 16 -31.35 -14.39 35.49
N VAL A 17 -31.94 -14.27 34.29
CA VAL A 17 -31.21 -14.33 33.06
C VAL A 17 -30.50 -12.97 32.90
N SER A 18 -29.20 -12.95 33.25
CA SER A 18 -28.34 -11.81 32.94
C SER A 18 -28.15 -11.75 31.44
N MET A 19 -28.87 -10.85 30.82
CA MET A 19 -28.65 -10.48 29.40
C MET A 19 -27.34 -9.73 29.32
N VAL A 20 -26.27 -10.44 28.96
CA VAL A 20 -24.98 -9.78 28.58
C VAL A 20 -25.25 -9.11 27.27
N ALA A 21 -25.44 -7.78 27.30
CA ALA A 21 -25.43 -6.95 26.11
C ALA A 21 -24.00 -7.02 25.56
N PHE A 22 -23.80 -7.80 24.49
CA PHE A 22 -22.65 -7.63 23.64
C PHE A 22 -22.76 -6.23 23.03
N ALA A 23 -22.02 -5.28 23.57
CA ALA A 23 -21.75 -4.04 22.88
C ALA A 23 -21.09 -4.46 21.56
N ASN A 24 -21.79 -4.30 20.46
CA ASN A 24 -21.17 -4.25 19.15
C ASN A 24 -20.14 -3.14 19.22
N VAL A 25 -18.88 -3.51 19.36
CA VAL A 25 -17.78 -2.65 18.96
C VAL A 25 -18.00 -2.46 17.47
N THR A 26 -18.59 -1.35 17.08
CA THR A 26 -18.49 -0.87 15.71
C THR A 26 -17.01 -0.73 15.49
N GLU A 27 -16.43 -1.63 14.68
CA GLU A 27 -15.14 -1.39 14.08
C GLU A 27 -15.26 0.01 13.47
N ASP A 28 -14.44 0.92 13.98
CA ASP A 28 -14.28 2.25 13.44
C ASP A 28 -13.84 2.00 12.00
N GLU A 29 -14.78 2.05 11.06
CA GLU A 29 -14.47 2.17 9.66
C GLU A 29 -13.72 3.50 9.57
N THR A 30 -12.39 3.41 9.70
CA THR A 30 -11.54 4.46 9.15
C THR A 30 -11.92 4.48 7.69
N ASP A 31 -12.79 5.43 7.35
CA ASP A 31 -13.12 5.80 5.99
C ASP A 31 -11.80 6.28 5.36
N GLY A 32 -10.97 5.27 5.03
CA GLY A 32 -9.70 5.47 4.37
C GLY A 32 -10.06 5.95 2.99
N PHE A 33 -9.94 7.26 2.78
CA PHE A 33 -10.11 7.89 1.48
C PHE A 33 -9.30 7.09 0.45
N GLU A 34 -10.01 6.28 -0.37
CA GLU A 34 -9.41 5.58 -1.49
C GLU A 34 -9.51 6.47 -2.73
N PRO A 35 -8.40 6.74 -3.42
CA PRO A 35 -8.44 7.54 -4.63
C PRO A 35 -9.24 6.84 -5.73
N ASP A 36 -10.05 7.59 -6.46
CA ASP A 36 -10.89 7.08 -7.56
C ASP A 36 -10.07 6.48 -8.71
N HIS A 37 -8.82 6.94 -8.86
CA HIS A 37 -7.91 6.52 -9.92
C HIS A 37 -6.62 5.95 -9.34
N LYS A 38 -6.12 4.88 -9.95
CA LYS A 38 -4.89 4.22 -9.52
C LYS A 38 -4.04 3.88 -10.75
N VAL A 39 -2.76 4.21 -10.73
CA VAL A 39 -1.85 3.90 -11.85
C VAL A 39 -0.50 3.41 -11.35
N VAL A 40 0.00 2.34 -11.96
CA VAL A 40 1.37 1.87 -11.81
C VAL A 40 2.16 2.15 -13.08
N ILE A 41 3.30 2.84 -12.94
CA ILE A 41 4.21 3.14 -14.04
C ILE A 41 5.44 2.26 -13.90
N GLN A 42 5.68 1.40 -14.90
CA GLN A 42 6.85 0.55 -14.96
C GLN A 42 8.06 1.30 -15.51
N VAL A 43 9.20 1.22 -14.83
CA VAL A 43 10.48 1.70 -15.35
C VAL A 43 11.50 0.56 -15.36
N SER A 44 11.88 0.09 -16.57
CA SER A 44 12.84 -1.00 -16.76
C SER A 44 14.04 -0.59 -17.63
N SER A 45 14.12 0.66 -18.07
CA SER A 45 15.21 1.22 -18.88
C SER A 45 16.13 2.09 -18.04
N ALA A 46 17.45 2.08 -18.35
CA ALA A 46 18.42 3.03 -17.79
C ALA A 46 18.51 4.35 -18.55
N ASP A 47 17.73 4.51 -19.62
CA ASP A 47 17.73 5.72 -20.42
C ASP A 47 17.18 6.92 -19.63
N PRO A 48 17.96 8.00 -19.45
CA PRO A 48 17.49 9.20 -18.75
C PRO A 48 16.24 9.83 -19.35
N LYS A 49 16.02 9.68 -20.67
CA LYS A 49 14.79 10.17 -21.33
C LYS A 49 13.56 9.39 -20.86
N THR A 50 13.70 8.07 -20.72
CA THR A 50 12.62 7.22 -20.16
C THR A 50 12.34 7.59 -18.70
N HIS A 51 13.38 7.85 -17.89
CA HIS A 51 13.21 8.33 -16.51
C HIS A 51 12.45 9.65 -16.47
N ALA A 52 12.88 10.64 -17.29
CA ALA A 52 12.22 11.94 -17.35
C ALA A 52 10.77 11.82 -17.83
N LEU A 53 10.49 10.94 -18.80
CA LEU A 53 9.14 10.70 -19.32
C LEU A 53 8.23 10.07 -18.27
N ALA A 54 8.70 9.05 -17.53
CA ALA A 54 7.95 8.43 -16.44
C ALA A 54 7.53 9.46 -15.38
N LEU A 55 8.48 10.30 -14.94
CA LEU A 55 8.20 11.36 -13.96
C LEU A 55 7.24 12.42 -14.51
N SER A 56 7.36 12.78 -15.79
CA SER A 56 6.44 13.73 -16.42
C SER A 56 5.03 13.18 -16.55
N ASN A 57 4.90 11.91 -16.92
CA ASN A 57 3.60 11.21 -16.98
C ASN A 57 2.93 11.19 -15.60
N ALA A 58 3.66 10.85 -14.55
CA ALA A 58 3.15 10.85 -13.18
C ALA A 58 2.60 12.23 -12.77
N VAL A 59 3.37 13.29 -13.01
CA VAL A 59 2.95 14.68 -12.75
C VAL A 59 1.72 15.07 -13.56
N ASN A 60 1.69 14.70 -14.85
CA ASN A 60 0.59 15.10 -15.74
C ASN A 60 -0.73 14.44 -15.35
N ILE A 61 -0.71 13.16 -15.01
CA ILE A 61 -1.94 12.47 -14.58
C ILE A 61 -2.40 12.96 -13.20
N GLN A 62 -1.48 13.24 -12.28
CA GLN A 62 -1.81 13.79 -10.97
C GLN A 62 -2.42 15.20 -11.10
N LYS A 63 -1.90 16.02 -12.01
CA LYS A 63 -2.52 17.33 -12.32
C LYS A 63 -3.90 17.20 -12.96
N HIS A 64 -4.12 16.16 -13.76
CA HIS A 64 -5.39 15.96 -14.46
C HIS A 64 -6.51 15.54 -13.50
N TYR A 65 -6.22 14.61 -12.58
CA TYR A 65 -7.23 14.06 -11.66
C TYR A 65 -7.27 14.77 -10.30
N GLY A 66 -6.19 15.46 -9.92
CA GLY A 66 -5.98 16.02 -8.57
C GLY A 66 -5.19 15.07 -7.69
N ILE A 67 -4.36 15.63 -6.79
CA ILE A 67 -3.46 14.85 -5.93
C ILE A 67 -4.21 13.87 -5.02
N ASP A 68 -5.36 14.28 -4.51
CA ASP A 68 -6.19 13.47 -3.61
C ASP A 68 -7.01 12.40 -4.35
N ASN A 69 -7.16 12.50 -5.66
CA ASN A 69 -8.04 11.63 -6.45
C ASN A 69 -7.30 10.53 -7.22
N ILE A 70 -5.98 10.50 -7.16
CA ILE A 70 -5.19 9.49 -7.88
C ILE A 70 -4.01 8.97 -7.07
N ALA A 71 -3.89 7.65 -6.97
CA ALA A 71 -2.67 7.00 -6.48
C ALA A 71 -1.73 6.70 -7.66
N VAL A 72 -0.48 7.12 -7.53
CA VAL A 72 0.57 6.86 -8.52
C VAL A 72 1.71 6.11 -7.86
N GLU A 73 2.04 4.91 -8.38
CA GLU A 73 3.23 4.18 -7.98
C GLU A 73 4.15 3.95 -9.19
N ILE A 74 5.43 4.33 -9.05
CA ILE A 74 6.47 4.04 -10.05
C ILE A 74 7.32 2.88 -9.55
N VAL A 75 7.28 1.76 -10.27
CA VAL A 75 8.04 0.55 -9.94
C VAL A 75 9.23 0.42 -10.88
N ALA A 76 10.46 0.47 -10.34
CA ALA A 76 11.70 0.36 -11.10
C ALA A 76 12.45 -0.94 -10.81
N TYR A 77 12.82 -1.66 -11.87
CA TYR A 77 13.59 -2.90 -11.81
C TYR A 77 14.53 -3.04 -13.02
N GLY A 78 15.43 -4.04 -12.97
CA GLY A 78 16.46 -4.21 -13.99
C GLY A 78 17.27 -2.93 -14.19
N PRO A 79 17.62 -2.55 -15.42
CA PRO A 79 18.35 -1.31 -15.69
C PRO A 79 17.64 -0.04 -15.18
N GLY A 80 16.31 -0.05 -15.09
CA GLY A 80 15.51 1.06 -14.60
C GLY A 80 15.73 1.40 -13.12
N LEU A 81 16.27 0.46 -12.32
CA LEU A 81 16.61 0.72 -10.92
C LEU A 81 17.53 1.93 -10.76
N SER A 82 18.38 2.22 -11.75
CA SER A 82 19.29 3.37 -11.75
C SER A 82 18.58 4.71 -11.53
N MET A 83 17.30 4.82 -11.91
CA MET A 83 16.46 5.99 -11.64
C MET A 83 16.33 6.30 -10.14
N LEU A 84 16.27 5.25 -9.29
CA LEU A 84 15.96 5.34 -7.87
C LEU A 84 17.20 5.31 -6.96
N THR A 85 18.41 5.35 -7.55
CA THR A 85 19.66 5.38 -6.78
C THR A 85 20.11 6.82 -6.50
N LYS A 86 20.94 7.00 -5.46
CA LYS A 86 21.52 8.31 -5.12
C LYS A 86 22.37 8.93 -6.23
N GLN A 87 22.84 8.12 -7.19
CA GLN A 87 23.62 8.59 -8.34
C GLN A 87 22.74 8.97 -9.53
N SER A 88 21.44 8.86 -9.41
CA SER A 88 20.50 9.20 -10.47
C SER A 88 20.54 10.70 -10.80
N SER A 89 20.49 11.02 -12.09
CA SER A 89 20.37 12.42 -12.54
C SER A 89 19.02 13.07 -12.20
N VAL A 90 18.04 12.25 -11.76
CA VAL A 90 16.70 12.71 -11.39
C VAL A 90 16.41 12.62 -9.88
N THR A 91 17.45 12.47 -9.05
CA THR A 91 17.34 12.29 -7.60
C THR A 91 16.49 13.37 -6.92
N GLU A 92 16.74 14.63 -7.21
CA GLU A 92 16.01 15.75 -6.62
C GLU A 92 14.53 15.73 -7.04
N ARG A 93 14.26 15.40 -8.31
CA ARG A 93 12.91 15.33 -8.83
C ARG A 93 12.12 14.16 -8.21
N VAL A 94 12.74 12.99 -8.04
CA VAL A 94 12.14 11.84 -7.33
C VAL A 94 11.83 12.25 -5.90
N SER A 95 12.76 12.89 -5.20
CA SER A 95 12.54 13.34 -3.81
C SER A 95 11.40 14.34 -3.69
N SER A 96 11.30 15.28 -4.62
CA SER A 96 10.19 16.26 -4.66
C SER A 96 8.85 15.57 -4.87
N LEU A 97 8.77 14.63 -5.82
CA LEU A 97 7.54 13.94 -6.17
C LEU A 97 7.06 12.99 -5.07
N MET A 98 7.95 12.47 -4.23
CA MET A 98 7.54 11.73 -3.02
C MET A 98 6.81 12.62 -2.01
N ILE A 99 7.15 13.91 -1.93
CA ILE A 99 6.43 14.90 -1.10
C ILE A 99 5.04 15.17 -1.70
N GLU A 100 4.90 15.04 -3.00
CA GLU A 100 3.65 15.15 -3.75
C GLU A 100 2.88 13.81 -3.84
N GLU A 101 3.15 12.88 -2.90
CA GLU A 101 2.45 11.59 -2.72
C GLU A 101 2.63 10.58 -3.86
N ILE A 102 3.62 10.77 -4.75
CA ILE A 102 3.99 9.73 -5.71
C ILE A 102 4.87 8.70 -5.02
N THR A 103 4.44 7.45 -5.05
CA THR A 103 5.18 6.32 -4.48
C THR A 103 6.23 5.81 -5.47
N PHE A 104 7.43 5.52 -4.95
CA PHE A 104 8.52 4.92 -5.72
C PHE A 104 8.98 3.62 -5.08
N THR A 105 9.02 2.55 -5.88
CA THR A 105 9.34 1.19 -5.41
C THR A 105 10.47 0.58 -6.21
N ALA A 106 11.53 0.15 -5.51
CA ALA A 106 12.70 -0.51 -6.06
C ALA A 106 12.61 -2.04 -5.92
N CYS A 107 13.09 -2.76 -6.95
CA CYS A 107 13.17 -4.21 -6.96
C CYS A 107 14.40 -4.73 -6.22
N GLY A 108 14.19 -5.51 -5.16
CA GLY A 108 15.23 -6.15 -4.35
C GLY A 108 16.07 -7.14 -5.16
N ASN A 109 15.46 -8.00 -5.96
CA ASN A 109 16.19 -8.93 -6.82
C ASN A 109 17.17 -8.22 -7.77
N THR A 110 16.79 -7.04 -8.28
CA THR A 110 17.71 -6.22 -9.09
C THR A 110 18.86 -5.68 -8.25
N MET A 111 18.57 -5.23 -7.03
CA MET A 111 19.61 -4.74 -6.11
C MET A 111 20.60 -5.84 -5.75
N ASP A 112 20.10 -7.05 -5.48
CA ASP A 112 20.92 -8.22 -5.15
C ASP A 112 21.80 -8.64 -6.34
N THR A 113 21.25 -8.59 -7.57
CA THR A 113 22.03 -8.83 -8.79
C THR A 113 23.16 -7.81 -8.97
N ILE A 114 22.88 -6.53 -8.74
CA ILE A 114 23.90 -5.47 -8.81
C ILE A 114 24.97 -5.70 -7.73
N ALA A 115 24.56 -6.01 -6.50
CA ALA A 115 25.49 -6.30 -5.41
C ALA A 115 26.39 -7.50 -5.72
N HIS A 116 25.84 -8.58 -6.25
CA HIS A 116 26.59 -9.76 -6.67
C HIS A 116 27.63 -9.42 -7.75
N ASN A 117 27.25 -8.61 -8.74
CA ASN A 117 28.11 -8.30 -9.88
C ASN A 117 29.19 -7.23 -9.55
N THR A 118 28.91 -6.32 -8.63
CA THR A 118 29.76 -5.16 -8.34
C THR A 118 30.41 -5.20 -6.96
N GLY A 119 30.02 -6.15 -6.10
CA GLY A 119 30.44 -6.23 -4.71
C GLY A 119 29.83 -5.15 -3.81
N LYS A 120 28.87 -4.36 -4.30
CA LYS A 120 28.26 -3.24 -3.55
C LYS A 120 26.74 -3.17 -3.79
N GLN A 121 25.98 -3.05 -2.70
CA GLN A 121 24.55 -2.73 -2.77
C GLN A 121 24.35 -1.32 -3.33
N PRO A 122 23.44 -1.14 -4.29
CA PRO A 122 23.04 0.21 -4.71
C PRO A 122 22.35 0.94 -3.56
N VAL A 123 22.69 2.22 -3.38
CA VAL A 123 22.10 3.06 -2.35
C VAL A 123 20.92 3.79 -2.95
N LEU A 124 19.74 3.52 -2.43
CA LEU A 124 18.50 4.16 -2.88
C LEU A 124 18.40 5.61 -2.37
N ILE A 125 17.62 6.41 -3.09
CA ILE A 125 17.15 7.72 -2.64
C ILE A 125 16.33 7.52 -1.35
N LYS A 126 16.50 8.41 -0.38
CA LYS A 126 15.77 8.32 0.90
C LYS A 126 14.26 8.45 0.66
N GLY A 127 13.49 7.52 1.20
CA GLY A 127 12.04 7.47 1.03
C GLY A 127 11.56 6.48 -0.05
N VAL A 128 12.44 6.03 -0.95
CA VAL A 128 12.10 4.98 -1.92
C VAL A 128 11.83 3.67 -1.18
N GLY A 129 10.68 3.06 -1.45
CA GLY A 129 10.29 1.74 -0.95
C GLY A 129 11.07 0.61 -1.64
N LYS A 130 11.11 -0.56 -1.00
CA LYS A 130 11.72 -1.76 -1.57
C LYS A 130 10.78 -2.95 -1.43
N VAL A 131 10.61 -3.69 -2.53
CA VAL A 131 9.94 -5.00 -2.56
C VAL A 131 10.93 -6.04 -3.10
N GLN A 132 10.74 -7.32 -2.76
CA GLN A 132 11.65 -8.35 -3.25
C GLN A 132 11.59 -8.47 -4.79
N THR A 133 10.40 -8.48 -5.36
CA THR A 133 10.21 -8.65 -6.79
C THR A 133 9.36 -7.51 -7.37
N GLY A 134 9.98 -6.60 -8.13
CA GLY A 134 9.28 -5.45 -8.71
C GLY A 134 8.17 -5.85 -9.68
N LEU A 135 8.35 -6.92 -10.47
CA LEU A 135 7.31 -7.40 -11.37
C LEU A 135 6.10 -7.98 -10.62
N ALA A 136 6.32 -8.69 -9.51
CA ALA A 136 5.22 -9.17 -8.67
C ALA A 136 4.44 -7.97 -8.08
N ARG A 137 5.14 -6.93 -7.62
CA ARG A 137 4.49 -5.70 -7.15
C ARG A 137 3.58 -5.08 -8.21
N ILE A 138 3.98 -5.05 -9.47
CA ILE A 138 3.14 -4.54 -10.56
C ILE A 138 1.87 -5.38 -10.73
N ILE A 139 1.99 -6.71 -10.63
CA ILE A 139 0.83 -7.61 -10.70
C ILE A 139 -0.12 -7.38 -9.53
N GLU A 140 0.41 -7.34 -8.31
CA GLU A 140 -0.35 -7.05 -7.08
C GLU A 140 -1.11 -5.72 -7.17
N LEU A 141 -0.47 -4.68 -7.71
CA LEU A 141 -1.10 -3.38 -7.91
C LEU A 141 -2.24 -3.47 -8.94
N GLN A 142 -2.03 -4.21 -10.06
CA GLN A 142 -3.08 -4.40 -11.05
C GLN A 142 -4.28 -5.17 -10.46
N GLU A 143 -4.05 -6.16 -9.61
CA GLU A 143 -5.09 -6.87 -8.87
C GLU A 143 -5.85 -5.95 -7.89
N GLN A 144 -5.20 -4.88 -7.41
CA GLN A 144 -5.79 -3.82 -6.59
C GLN A 144 -6.44 -2.69 -7.43
N GLY A 145 -6.59 -2.87 -8.73
CA GLY A 145 -7.26 -1.95 -9.63
C GLY A 145 -6.36 -0.87 -10.25
N TYR A 146 -5.04 -0.96 -10.13
CA TYR A 146 -4.13 -0.03 -10.79
C TYR A 146 -4.08 -0.26 -12.30
N SER A 147 -4.26 0.80 -13.09
CA SER A 147 -3.98 0.80 -14.51
C SER A 147 -2.47 0.74 -14.75
N TYR A 148 -2.03 -0.12 -15.66
CA TYR A 148 -0.61 -0.29 -15.98
C TYR A 148 -0.17 0.60 -17.14
N VAL A 149 0.96 1.29 -16.95
CA VAL A 149 1.61 2.14 -17.97
C VAL A 149 3.10 1.85 -18.03
N LYS A 150 3.63 1.79 -19.25
CA LYS A 150 5.08 1.70 -19.52
C LYS A 150 5.46 2.82 -20.49
N PRO A 151 6.31 3.80 -20.06
CA PRO A 151 6.82 4.86 -20.92
C PRO A 151 7.85 4.37 -21.91
#